data_67531f799eb524421097346764dec438
#
_entry.id   67531f799eb524421097346764dec438
#
_cell.length_a   1.000
_cell.length_b   1.000
_cell.length_c   1.000
_cell.angle_alpha   90.00
_cell.angle_beta   90.00
_cell.angle_gamma   90.00
#
_symmetry.space_group_name_H-M   'P 1'
#
loop_
_entity.id
_entity.type
_entity.pdbx_description
1 polymer ?
#
loop_
_entity_poly.entity_id
_entity_poly.type
_entity_poly.pdbx_seq_one_letter_code
_entity_poly.pdbx_strand_id
1 'polypeptide(L)'
;MRARLLGCALLVLVAACSDSTQVTGPSGLKCGVTVENALHGSAPAGGATSTLTVTTTRDCTWSATSDASWLSITSGASGQGSGSISYSVSANGQSSQRRATLDVNGTPIGVVQDGAPCRFSVSPATATVAANGGKVTVAVESIAGCAWTAQSAASWIAISSTSGSGSGTITLDVGANAGDARSGTLSIAGNSVTVTQAAAACTFTVTPTSMTAPFGGAAATVTITVRAGCAWTASSASPWITIASGAAGTGPATVSLQMAANPGDARSGSVSIAGTTVSVTQAAAPCTFVVAPLSQSVPVGGAAGSATVTVRPGCTWTASSSAPWIAITSAAAGSGSGIVTFLVAQNPGPPRTGTLTIAGATFTVSQATVPCFYTIGPRTQFIGPDGGTGTSTITTGPTCPWTAEPNVPWITMIGLNTGIGDGRVIFAIGVNLGGARIGTVTIAGQTYTVNQDARR
;
A
#
# COMPACT_ATOMS: atom_id res chain seq x y z
N MET A 1 33.25 -26.86 52.31
CA MET A 1 33.87 -27.98 53.05
C MET A 1 35.35 -27.86 52.87
N ARG A 2 35.98 -27.42 53.90
CA ARG A 2 36.92 -28.19 54.78
C ARG A 2 37.96 -28.91 53.91
N ALA A 3 39.24 -28.84 54.10
CA ALA A 3 40.12 -28.43 55.23
C ALA A 3 41.56 -28.82 54.83
N ARG A 4 42.44 -28.06 55.25
CA ARG A 4 43.58 -28.31 56.17
C ARG A 4 44.83 -28.90 55.50
N LEU A 5 45.92 -28.23 55.53
CA LEU A 5 46.89 -28.01 56.60
C LEU A 5 48.02 -29.04 56.69
N LEU A 6 49.14 -28.47 56.96
CA LEU A 6 50.42 -28.96 57.61
C LEU A 6 51.52 -29.17 56.60
N GLY A 7 52.62 -28.48 56.51
CA GLY A 7 53.44 -28.05 57.71
C GLY A 7 54.44 -29.09 58.08
N CYS A 8 55.72 -28.91 57.72
CA CYS A 8 56.76 -29.38 58.54
C CYS A 8 58.08 -28.67 58.22
N ALA A 9 58.48 -27.87 59.12
CA ALA A 9 59.86 -27.38 59.26
C ALA A 9 60.73 -28.52 59.83
N LEU A 10 61.93 -28.68 59.34
CA LEU A 10 62.94 -29.44 60.03
C LEU A 10 64.25 -28.67 59.99
N LEU A 11 64.55 -28.14 61.17
CA LEU A 11 65.86 -27.65 61.58
C LEU A 11 66.73 -28.86 61.88
N VAL A 12 67.95 -28.88 61.41
CA VAL A 12 69.03 -29.70 62.02
C VAL A 12 70.30 -28.90 62.11
N LEU A 13 70.72 -28.73 63.32
CA LEU A 13 71.94 -28.12 63.78
C LEU A 13 73.17 -29.07 63.62
N VAL A 14 74.31 -28.44 63.37
CA VAL A 14 75.64 -28.60 63.96
C VAL A 14 76.38 -29.91 63.86
N ALA A 15 77.57 -29.81 63.36
CA ALA A 15 78.71 -30.14 64.19
C ALA A 15 80.03 -29.59 63.52
N ALA A 16 80.72 -28.81 64.30
CA ALA A 16 82.08 -28.45 64.02
C ALA A 16 82.98 -29.64 64.45
N CYS A 17 83.96 -29.98 63.62
CA CYS A 17 85.15 -30.62 64.05
C CYS A 17 86.34 -29.97 63.42
N SER A 18 87.09 -29.25 64.18
CA SER A 18 88.41 -28.77 63.93
C SER A 18 89.34 -29.97 63.83
N ASP A 19 90.10 -30.05 62.77
CA ASP A 19 91.36 -30.67 62.88
C ASP A 19 92.39 -29.88 62.05
N SER A 20 93.37 -29.33 62.73
CA SER A 20 94.46 -28.51 62.14
C SER A 20 95.61 -29.44 61.74
N THR A 21 95.82 -29.50 60.45
CA THR A 21 97.19 -29.88 60.01
C THR A 21 97.73 -28.76 59.14
N GLN A 22 98.68 -28.03 59.67
CA GLN A 22 99.49 -27.09 58.91
C GLN A 22 100.35 -27.89 57.93
N VAL A 23 100.14 -27.62 56.66
CA VAL A 23 101.15 -27.85 55.60
C VAL A 23 101.49 -26.50 55.00
N THR A 24 102.74 -26.04 55.42
CA THR A 24 103.40 -24.87 54.87
C THR A 24 103.90 -25.22 53.47
N GLY A 25 103.15 -24.94 52.42
CA GLY A 25 103.62 -24.79 51.08
C GLY A 25 103.43 -23.34 50.67
N PRO A 26 104.20 -22.80 49.76
CA PRO A 26 104.00 -21.40 49.34
C PRO A 26 102.59 -21.25 48.83
N SER A 27 101.74 -20.54 49.58
CA SER A 27 100.41 -20.17 49.12
C SER A 27 100.55 -19.27 47.87
N GLY A 28 100.37 -19.90 46.71
CA GLY A 28 100.09 -19.08 45.56
C GLY A 28 98.93 -18.12 45.90
N LEU A 29 99.20 -16.87 45.99
CA LEU A 29 98.21 -15.84 46.16
C LEU A 29 97.11 -16.07 45.08
N LYS A 30 95.96 -16.67 45.56
CA LYS A 30 94.79 -16.67 44.72
C LYS A 30 94.44 -15.21 44.46
N CYS A 31 94.57 -14.72 43.22
CA CYS A 31 94.12 -13.42 42.82
C CYS A 31 92.56 -13.35 42.97
N GLY A 32 92.16 -12.86 44.16
CA GLY A 32 90.76 -12.56 44.39
C GLY A 32 90.32 -11.27 43.66
N VAL A 33 89.35 -11.36 42.89
CA VAL A 33 88.77 -10.23 42.14
C VAL A 33 87.44 -9.95 42.79
N THR A 34 87.22 -8.69 43.27
CA THR A 34 85.91 -8.16 43.64
C THR A 34 85.44 -7.25 42.54
N VAL A 35 84.16 -7.41 42.16
CA VAL A 35 83.56 -6.66 41.08
C VAL A 35 82.29 -6.00 41.57
N GLU A 36 82.19 -4.68 41.37
CA GLU A 36 81.01 -3.89 41.65
C GLU A 36 80.37 -3.41 40.34
N ASN A 37 79.05 -3.61 40.19
CA ASN A 37 78.35 -3.16 39.01
C ASN A 37 77.73 -1.81 39.30
N ALA A 38 78.01 -0.78 38.48
CA ALA A 38 77.34 0.52 38.58
C ALA A 38 75.85 0.50 38.13
N LEU A 39 75.49 -0.56 37.46
CA LEU A 39 74.07 -0.72 37.10
C LEU A 39 73.31 -1.34 38.33
N HIS A 40 72.59 -0.50 39.02
CA HIS A 40 71.71 -0.94 40.11
C HIS A 40 70.35 -1.34 39.54
N GLY A 41 69.97 -2.60 39.60
CA GLY A 41 68.74 -3.14 39.10
C GLY A 41 68.83 -3.70 37.64
N SER A 42 67.74 -3.60 36.88
CA SER A 42 67.69 -4.04 35.49
C SER A 42 68.08 -2.93 34.50
N ALA A 43 68.69 -3.28 33.41
CA ALA A 43 68.90 -2.39 32.29
C ALA A 43 67.55 -2.13 31.60
N PRO A 44 67.25 -0.91 31.18
CA PRO A 44 66.03 -0.62 30.44
C PRO A 44 65.96 -1.34 29.09
N ALA A 45 64.74 -1.60 28.58
CA ALA A 45 64.54 -2.26 27.29
C ALA A 45 65.27 -1.55 26.13
N GLY A 46 65.34 -0.23 26.16
CA GLY A 46 66.00 0.57 25.14
C GLY A 46 67.53 0.39 25.07
N GLY A 47 68.10 -0.37 25.99
CA GLY A 47 69.54 -0.55 26.14
C GLY A 47 70.16 0.43 27.14
N ALA A 48 71.39 0.19 27.50
CA ALA A 48 72.18 1.02 28.43
C ALA A 48 73.66 0.80 28.23
N THR A 49 74.49 1.74 28.70
CA THR A 49 75.92 1.56 28.94
C THR A 49 76.19 1.63 30.44
N SER A 50 77.06 0.81 30.95
CA SER A 50 77.45 0.83 32.36
C SER A 50 78.91 0.38 32.53
N THR A 51 79.40 0.44 33.76
CA THR A 51 80.71 0.05 34.13
C THR A 51 80.74 -0.93 35.30
N LEU A 52 81.70 -1.86 35.28
CA LEU A 52 82.06 -2.66 36.43
C LEU A 52 83.40 -2.10 36.99
N THR A 53 83.44 -1.92 38.26
CA THR A 53 84.67 -1.60 38.97
C THR A 53 85.32 -2.91 39.44
N VAL A 54 86.49 -3.15 38.99
CA VAL A 54 87.32 -4.34 39.36
C VAL A 54 88.30 -3.90 40.41
N THR A 55 88.28 -4.53 41.56
CA THR A 55 89.19 -4.26 42.67
C THR A 55 89.99 -5.56 42.92
N THR A 56 91.30 -5.48 42.78
CA THR A 56 92.25 -6.60 43.06
C THR A 56 93.66 -6.06 43.36
N THR A 57 94.59 -6.95 43.79
CA THR A 57 95.99 -6.58 44.06
C THR A 57 96.74 -6.21 42.78
N ARG A 58 97.75 -5.34 42.89
CA ARG A 58 98.47 -4.71 41.74
C ARG A 58 99.06 -5.72 40.73
N ASP A 59 99.39 -6.91 41.17
CA ASP A 59 100.08 -7.92 40.34
C ASP A 59 99.09 -8.94 39.75
N CYS A 60 97.82 -8.87 40.07
CA CYS A 60 96.79 -9.74 39.55
C CYS A 60 96.26 -9.27 38.22
N THR A 61 96.23 -10.16 37.24
CA THR A 61 95.62 -9.95 35.94
C THR A 61 94.19 -10.48 35.95
N TRP A 62 93.33 -9.84 35.17
CA TRP A 62 91.93 -10.30 35.00
C TRP A 62 91.49 -10.18 33.54
N SER A 63 90.55 -10.98 33.16
CA SER A 63 89.87 -10.91 31.86
C SER A 63 88.38 -11.00 32.08
N ALA A 64 87.63 -10.33 31.20
CA ALA A 64 86.17 -10.33 31.24
C ALA A 64 85.59 -10.84 29.92
N THR A 65 84.60 -11.65 29.96
CA THR A 65 83.86 -12.17 28.83
C THR A 65 82.32 -12.03 29.09
N SER A 66 81.62 -11.99 27.98
CA SER A 66 80.09 -12.00 28.00
C SER A 66 79.59 -13.29 27.36
N ASP A 67 78.58 -13.85 27.92
CA ASP A 67 77.85 -15.05 27.41
C ASP A 67 76.74 -14.74 26.40
N ALA A 68 76.50 -13.46 26.15
CA ALA A 68 75.41 -13.03 25.22
C ALA A 68 75.87 -11.95 24.26
N SER A 69 75.44 -12.07 23.01
CA SER A 69 75.75 -11.11 21.94
C SER A 69 75.16 -9.73 22.13
N TRP A 70 74.10 -9.61 22.92
CA TRP A 70 73.47 -8.34 23.22
C TRP A 70 74.09 -7.59 24.39
N LEU A 71 75.07 -8.22 25.10
CA LEU A 71 75.81 -7.67 26.20
C LEU A 71 77.33 -7.65 25.80
N SER A 72 77.76 -6.48 25.38
CA SER A 72 79.13 -6.31 24.77
C SER A 72 80.04 -5.56 25.70
N ILE A 73 81.26 -6.04 25.94
CA ILE A 73 82.31 -5.30 26.61
C ILE A 73 82.88 -4.29 25.59
N THR A 74 82.76 -3.01 25.91
CA THR A 74 83.23 -1.92 25.01
C THR A 74 84.59 -1.42 25.35
N SER A 75 85.05 -1.61 26.56
CA SER A 75 86.47 -1.35 26.97
C SER A 75 86.78 -2.11 28.23
N GLY A 76 88.09 -2.34 28.48
CA GLY A 76 88.52 -3.00 29.66
C GLY A 76 88.24 -4.52 29.68
N ALA A 77 88.32 -5.22 28.52
CA ALA A 77 88.10 -6.69 28.48
C ALA A 77 89.20 -7.49 29.18
N SER A 78 90.37 -6.85 29.50
CA SER A 78 91.44 -7.42 30.32
C SER A 78 92.20 -6.28 31.01
N GLY A 79 92.84 -6.58 32.17
CA GLY A 79 93.59 -5.60 32.89
C GLY A 79 94.51 -6.27 33.95
N GLN A 80 95.37 -5.44 34.61
CA GLN A 80 96.19 -5.80 35.72
C GLN A 80 96.01 -4.78 36.87
N GLY A 81 95.82 -5.26 38.12
CA GLY A 81 95.43 -4.42 39.22
C GLY A 81 93.98 -3.95 39.16
N SER A 82 93.62 -3.04 40.01
CA SER A 82 92.24 -2.46 39.98
C SER A 82 91.99 -1.66 38.72
N GLY A 83 90.81 -1.77 38.14
CA GLY A 83 90.42 -1.16 36.88
C GLY A 83 88.92 -1.05 36.67
N SER A 84 88.53 -0.74 35.47
CA SER A 84 87.07 -0.67 35.09
C SER A 84 86.86 -1.39 33.78
N ILE A 85 85.67 -2.02 33.67
CA ILE A 85 85.16 -2.63 32.45
C ILE A 85 83.92 -1.84 32.06
N SER A 86 83.99 -1.25 30.85
CA SER A 86 82.71 -0.65 30.28
C SER A 86 82.07 -1.67 29.42
N TYR A 87 80.74 -1.73 29.52
CA TYR A 87 79.91 -2.60 28.71
C TYR A 87 78.65 -1.90 28.21
N SER A 88 78.12 -2.42 27.14
CA SER A 88 76.94 -1.94 26.47
C SER A 88 75.92 -3.06 26.41
N VAL A 89 74.65 -2.75 26.76
CA VAL A 89 73.50 -3.58 26.63
C VAL A 89 72.68 -3.08 25.41
N SER A 90 72.57 -3.89 24.34
CA SER A 90 71.75 -3.49 23.17
C SER A 90 70.28 -3.55 23.50
N ALA A 91 69.47 -2.87 22.69
CA ALA A 91 67.98 -2.82 22.88
C ALA A 91 67.36 -4.23 22.88
N ASN A 92 66.44 -4.47 23.79
CA ASN A 92 65.59 -5.65 23.89
C ASN A 92 64.21 -5.36 23.22
N GLY A 93 64.03 -5.85 21.99
CA GLY A 93 62.76 -5.69 21.26
C GLY A 93 61.70 -6.71 21.66
N GLN A 94 61.98 -7.60 22.61
CA GLN A 94 61.00 -8.59 23.13
C GLN A 94 60.30 -8.07 24.37
N SER A 95 59.05 -8.50 24.61
CA SER A 95 58.29 -8.13 25.80
C SER A 95 58.83 -8.82 27.08
N SER A 96 59.59 -9.87 26.97
CA SER A 96 60.15 -10.61 28.07
C SER A 96 61.50 -10.06 28.52
N GLN A 97 61.74 -10.05 29.82
CA GLN A 97 63.04 -9.77 30.41
C GLN A 97 64.03 -10.83 29.94
N ARG A 98 65.32 -10.41 29.70
CA ARG A 98 66.42 -11.32 29.36
C ARG A 98 67.56 -11.15 30.35
N ARG A 99 68.38 -12.22 30.48
CA ARG A 99 69.46 -12.28 31.39
C ARG A 99 70.74 -12.78 30.71
N ALA A 100 71.85 -12.23 31.08
CA ALA A 100 73.16 -12.68 30.65
C ALA A 100 74.19 -12.45 31.74
N THR A 101 75.34 -12.98 31.59
CA THR A 101 76.41 -12.92 32.56
C THR A 101 77.67 -12.32 31.94
N LEU A 102 78.22 -11.34 32.62
CA LEU A 102 79.62 -10.95 32.45
C LEU A 102 80.51 -11.78 33.44
N ASP A 103 81.39 -12.60 32.94
CA ASP A 103 82.32 -13.34 33.76
C ASP A 103 83.66 -12.57 33.87
N VAL A 104 84.08 -12.32 35.09
CA VAL A 104 85.37 -11.67 35.35
C VAL A 104 86.24 -12.65 36.19
N ASN A 105 87.16 -13.35 35.55
CA ASN A 105 87.98 -14.39 36.18
C ASN A 105 87.18 -15.44 37.01
N GLY A 106 86.03 -15.94 36.47
CA GLY A 106 85.16 -16.90 37.14
C GLY A 106 84.22 -16.28 38.16
N THR A 107 84.18 -14.95 38.27
CA THR A 107 83.16 -14.22 39.06
C THR A 107 82.07 -13.82 38.17
N PRO A 108 80.84 -14.48 38.25
CA PRO A 108 79.75 -14.17 37.37
C PRO A 108 79.01 -12.93 37.88
N ILE A 109 78.85 -11.95 37.00
CA ILE A 109 78.06 -10.73 37.21
C ILE A 109 76.82 -10.81 36.33
N GLY A 110 75.65 -11.05 36.96
CA GLY A 110 74.37 -11.11 36.24
C GLY A 110 73.92 -9.72 35.76
N VAL A 111 73.57 -9.63 34.51
CA VAL A 111 72.96 -8.46 33.94
C VAL A 111 71.59 -8.85 33.49
N VAL A 112 70.58 -8.15 34.05
CA VAL A 112 69.14 -8.32 33.70
C VAL A 112 68.71 -7.14 32.87
N GLN A 113 67.99 -7.39 31.77
CA GLN A 113 67.43 -6.33 30.96
C GLN A 113 65.91 -6.50 30.89
N ASP A 114 65.18 -5.40 31.10
CA ASP A 114 63.73 -5.39 30.99
C ASP A 114 63.24 -5.66 29.58
N GLY A 115 62.04 -6.22 29.45
CA GLY A 115 61.34 -6.34 28.21
C GLY A 115 60.81 -4.99 27.70
N ALA A 116 60.71 -4.86 26.41
CA ALA A 116 60.07 -3.69 25.81
C ALA A 116 58.60 -3.59 26.28
N PRO A 117 58.12 -2.39 26.60
CA PRO A 117 56.74 -2.21 27.04
C PRO A 117 55.73 -2.58 25.92
N CYS A 118 54.70 -3.32 26.32
CA CYS A 118 53.63 -3.67 25.37
C CYS A 118 52.88 -2.43 24.93
N ARG A 119 52.92 -2.17 23.62
CA ARG A 119 52.09 -1.15 22.96
C ARG A 119 51.27 -1.84 21.92
N PHE A 120 50.00 -1.44 21.81
CA PHE A 120 49.07 -2.05 20.88
C PHE A 120 48.48 -0.98 19.94
N SER A 121 48.45 -1.30 18.65
CA SER A 121 47.67 -0.58 17.65
C SER A 121 46.63 -1.52 17.05
N VAL A 122 45.45 -0.98 16.74
CA VAL A 122 44.30 -1.74 16.24
C VAL A 122 43.80 -1.07 14.98
N SER A 123 43.67 -1.82 13.90
CA SER A 123 43.20 -1.28 12.61
C SER A 123 42.29 -2.27 11.87
N PRO A 124 41.13 -1.79 11.34
CA PRO A 124 40.59 -0.43 11.43
C PRO A 124 40.00 -0.16 12.81
N ALA A 125 40.02 1.10 13.25
CA ALA A 125 39.33 1.53 14.47
C ALA A 125 37.83 1.72 14.30
N THR A 126 37.34 1.81 13.04
CA THR A 126 35.95 1.91 12.67
C THR A 126 35.63 1.02 11.48
N ALA A 127 34.46 0.39 11.48
CA ALA A 127 33.97 -0.41 10.37
C ALA A 127 32.47 -0.15 10.13
N THR A 128 32.07 -0.21 8.85
CA THR A 128 30.66 -0.13 8.45
C THR A 128 30.23 -1.46 7.83
N VAL A 129 29.05 -1.95 8.22
CA VAL A 129 28.51 -3.23 7.78
C VAL A 129 27.08 -3.04 7.28
N ALA A 130 26.71 -3.72 6.22
CA ALA A 130 25.35 -3.70 5.70
C ALA A 130 24.36 -4.35 6.68
N ALA A 131 23.06 -4.11 6.47
CA ALA A 131 22.01 -4.65 7.32
C ALA A 131 22.01 -6.19 7.42
N ASN A 132 22.35 -6.88 6.36
CA ASN A 132 22.41 -8.34 6.34
C ASN A 132 23.57 -8.94 7.15
N GLY A 133 24.42 -8.08 7.77
CA GLY A 133 25.58 -8.53 8.53
C GLY A 133 26.79 -8.81 7.65
N GLY A 134 27.80 -9.45 8.24
CA GLY A 134 29.02 -9.80 7.55
C GLY A 134 30.21 -9.94 8.49
N LYS A 135 31.38 -10.18 7.91
CA LYS A 135 32.63 -10.35 8.66
C LYS A 135 33.50 -9.09 8.52
N VAL A 136 34.06 -8.65 9.63
CA VAL A 136 35.06 -7.56 9.69
C VAL A 136 36.34 -8.13 10.28
N THR A 137 37.47 -7.92 9.61
CA THR A 137 38.78 -8.30 10.11
C THR A 137 39.43 -7.09 10.74
N VAL A 138 39.93 -7.25 11.95
CA VAL A 138 40.67 -6.24 12.71
C VAL A 138 42.05 -6.78 13.01
N ALA A 139 43.07 -6.05 12.60
CA ALA A 139 44.44 -6.36 12.92
C ALA A 139 44.85 -5.77 14.27
N VAL A 140 45.52 -6.52 15.09
CA VAL A 140 46.24 -6.10 16.29
C VAL A 140 47.71 -6.15 16.01
N GLU A 141 48.41 -5.04 16.20
CA GLU A 141 49.85 -4.97 16.07
C GLU A 141 50.49 -4.77 17.45
N SER A 142 51.45 -5.59 17.74
CA SER A 142 52.29 -5.52 18.96
C SER A 142 53.54 -6.34 18.80
N ILE A 143 54.48 -6.18 19.70
CA ILE A 143 55.69 -7.04 19.78
C ILE A 143 55.32 -8.42 20.31
N ALA A 144 56.10 -9.41 19.97
CA ALA A 144 55.91 -10.80 20.43
C ALA A 144 55.89 -10.88 21.95
N GLY A 145 55.02 -11.74 22.48
CA GLY A 145 54.86 -11.97 23.92
C GLY A 145 53.92 -10.97 24.63
N CYS A 146 53.45 -9.94 23.98
CA CYS A 146 52.45 -9.00 24.52
C CYS A 146 51.07 -9.60 24.46
N ALA A 147 50.54 -10.06 25.57
CA ALA A 147 49.20 -10.61 25.67
C ALA A 147 48.13 -9.51 25.58
N TRP A 148 47.04 -9.80 24.88
CA TRP A 148 45.85 -8.91 24.74
C TRP A 148 44.56 -9.67 24.87
N THR A 149 43.47 -8.93 25.16
CA THR A 149 42.12 -9.44 25.23
C THR A 149 41.21 -8.61 24.32
N ALA A 150 40.08 -9.22 23.89
CA ALA A 150 39.06 -8.58 23.12
C ALA A 150 37.70 -8.87 23.73
N GLN A 151 36.84 -7.84 23.83
CA GLN A 151 35.50 -7.93 24.38
C GLN A 151 34.55 -7.08 23.55
N SER A 152 33.35 -7.59 23.31
CA SER A 152 32.25 -6.84 22.66
C SER A 152 31.21 -6.45 23.71
N ALA A 153 30.84 -5.17 23.72
CA ALA A 153 29.68 -4.70 24.50
C ALA A 153 28.36 -4.91 23.73
N ALA A 154 28.43 -5.27 22.45
CA ALA A 154 27.27 -5.48 21.58
C ALA A 154 27.05 -6.97 21.34
N SER A 155 25.91 -7.51 21.80
CA SER A 155 25.57 -8.94 21.65
C SER A 155 25.42 -9.41 20.20
N TRP A 156 25.25 -8.48 19.26
CA TRP A 156 25.12 -8.76 17.82
C TRP A 156 26.45 -8.80 17.08
N ILE A 157 27.60 -8.62 17.80
CA ILE A 157 28.94 -8.76 17.27
C ILE A 157 29.65 -9.89 18.02
N ALA A 158 29.83 -11.01 17.38
CA ALA A 158 30.60 -12.12 17.92
C ALA A 158 32.09 -11.96 17.54
N ILE A 159 32.98 -12.29 18.45
CA ILE A 159 34.45 -12.21 18.28
C ILE A 159 34.99 -13.62 18.10
N SER A 160 35.78 -13.85 17.06
CA SER A 160 36.39 -15.17 16.77
C SER A 160 37.43 -15.61 17.80
N SER A 161 38.14 -14.65 18.42
CA SER A 161 39.14 -14.88 19.45
C SER A 161 39.10 -13.78 20.49
N THR A 162 38.92 -14.13 21.74
CA THR A 162 38.83 -13.19 22.87
C THR A 162 40.16 -12.86 23.51
N SER A 163 41.26 -13.50 23.08
CA SER A 163 42.60 -13.25 23.56
C SER A 163 43.64 -13.66 22.54
N GLY A 164 44.83 -13.08 22.65
CA GLY A 164 46.00 -13.42 21.82
C GLY A 164 47.28 -12.88 22.40
N SER A 165 48.41 -13.08 21.68
CA SER A 165 49.72 -12.61 22.08
C SER A 165 50.51 -12.14 20.85
N GLY A 166 51.13 -10.95 20.94
CA GLY A 166 51.82 -10.31 19.82
C GLY A 166 50.86 -9.81 18.76
N SER A 167 51.36 -9.64 17.54
CA SER A 167 50.50 -9.27 16.40
C SER A 167 49.60 -10.41 16.00
N GLY A 168 48.38 -10.07 15.58
CA GLY A 168 47.36 -11.04 15.18
C GLY A 168 46.19 -10.40 14.47
N THR A 169 45.21 -11.22 14.07
CA THR A 169 43.98 -10.76 13.45
C THR A 169 42.78 -11.33 14.21
N ILE A 170 41.74 -10.51 14.36
CA ILE A 170 40.46 -10.88 14.96
C ILE A 170 39.42 -10.72 13.88
N THR A 171 38.57 -11.73 13.72
CA THR A 171 37.38 -11.64 12.89
C THR A 171 36.15 -11.34 13.78
N LEU A 172 35.45 -10.26 13.46
CA LEU A 172 34.18 -9.91 14.05
C LEU A 172 33.09 -10.46 13.13
N ASP A 173 32.18 -11.25 13.67
CA ASP A 173 31.00 -11.76 12.95
C ASP A 173 29.80 -10.92 13.35
N VAL A 174 29.33 -10.10 12.42
CA VAL A 174 28.25 -9.14 12.65
C VAL A 174 26.94 -9.75 12.18
N GLY A 175 26.04 -10.02 13.11
CA GLY A 175 24.72 -10.59 12.82
C GLY A 175 23.82 -9.63 12.04
N ALA A 176 22.80 -10.16 11.35
CA ALA A 176 21.84 -9.35 10.59
C ALA A 176 21.09 -8.36 11.50
N ASN A 177 20.78 -7.19 10.94
CA ASN A 177 19.99 -6.13 11.57
C ASN A 177 18.63 -6.05 10.89
N ALA A 178 17.57 -6.41 11.60
CA ALA A 178 16.19 -6.30 11.12
C ALA A 178 15.55 -4.95 11.47
N GLY A 179 16.26 -4.08 12.21
CA GLY A 179 15.76 -2.80 12.72
C GLY A 179 16.45 -1.58 12.11
N ASP A 180 16.49 -0.53 12.90
CA ASP A 180 17.17 0.73 12.55
C ASP A 180 18.69 0.57 12.56
N ALA A 181 19.41 1.55 11.99
CA ALA A 181 20.86 1.59 12.05
C ALA A 181 21.32 1.53 13.50
N ARG A 182 22.40 0.77 13.76
CA ARG A 182 22.93 0.58 15.10
C ARG A 182 24.45 0.69 15.12
N SER A 183 24.99 1.05 16.26
CA SER A 183 26.42 1.13 16.50
C SER A 183 26.77 0.30 17.72
N GLY A 184 27.90 -0.38 17.67
CA GLY A 184 28.45 -1.16 18.78
C GLY A 184 29.93 -0.88 18.94
N THR A 185 30.42 -0.89 20.18
CA THR A 185 31.83 -0.71 20.51
C THR A 185 32.43 -1.99 21.06
N LEU A 186 33.65 -2.24 20.71
CA LEU A 186 34.45 -3.33 21.21
C LEU A 186 35.72 -2.74 21.85
N SER A 187 36.24 -3.39 22.88
CA SER A 187 37.57 -3.14 23.42
C SER A 187 38.50 -4.23 22.95
N ILE A 188 39.50 -3.90 22.19
CA ILE A 188 40.53 -4.81 21.66
C ILE A 188 41.87 -4.29 22.09
N ALA A 189 42.61 -5.08 22.88
CA ALA A 189 43.90 -4.69 23.42
C ALA A 189 43.89 -3.28 24.09
N GLY A 190 42.78 -2.94 24.76
CA GLY A 190 42.55 -1.63 25.39
C GLY A 190 42.19 -0.50 24.43
N ASN A 191 42.13 -0.75 23.12
CA ASN A 191 41.72 0.22 22.11
C ASN A 191 40.22 0.02 21.79
N SER A 192 39.50 1.13 21.52
CA SER A 192 38.09 1.11 21.11
C SER A 192 37.96 0.91 19.61
N VAL A 193 37.18 -0.09 19.22
CA VAL A 193 36.75 -0.31 17.81
C VAL A 193 35.28 -0.13 17.70
N THR A 194 34.84 0.71 16.79
CA THR A 194 33.40 0.99 16.55
C THR A 194 32.94 0.32 15.27
N VAL A 195 31.87 -0.47 15.37
CA VAL A 195 31.19 -1.05 14.22
C VAL A 195 29.82 -0.39 14.08
N THR A 196 29.56 0.23 12.92
CA THR A 196 28.26 0.77 12.55
C THR A 196 27.58 -0.16 11.57
N GLN A 197 26.31 -0.47 11.80
CA GLN A 197 25.54 -1.32 10.91
C GLN A 197 24.32 -0.58 10.37
N ALA A 198 24.13 -0.68 9.06
CA ALA A 198 23.00 -0.05 8.37
C ALA A 198 21.65 -0.57 8.87
N ALA A 199 20.61 0.25 8.73
CA ALA A 199 19.23 -0.17 8.95
C ALA A 199 18.79 -1.19 7.91
N ALA A 200 17.87 -2.08 8.28
CA ALA A 200 17.18 -2.94 7.33
C ALA A 200 16.41 -2.11 6.30
N ALA A 201 16.32 -2.60 5.07
CA ALA A 201 15.54 -1.95 4.01
C ALA A 201 14.06 -1.85 4.42
N CYS A 202 13.41 -0.76 4.03
CA CYS A 202 11.97 -0.58 4.19
C CYS A 202 11.24 -1.31 3.05
N THR A 203 10.61 -2.44 3.36
CA THR A 203 9.76 -3.18 2.42
C THR A 203 8.31 -2.94 2.81
N PHE A 204 7.54 -2.30 1.93
CA PHE A 204 6.15 -1.96 2.16
C PHE A 204 5.23 -3.01 1.55
N THR A 205 4.22 -3.43 2.32
CA THR A 205 3.08 -4.19 1.83
C THR A 205 1.83 -3.34 2.02
N VAL A 206 1.11 -3.07 0.92
CA VAL A 206 -0.09 -2.24 0.89
C VAL A 206 -1.27 -3.12 0.51
N THR A 207 -2.32 -3.14 1.31
CA THR A 207 -3.48 -4.02 1.11
C THR A 207 -4.79 -3.31 1.47
N PRO A 208 -5.80 -3.35 0.59
CA PRO A 208 -5.81 -3.92 -0.77
C PRO A 208 -5.11 -3.01 -1.80
N THR A 209 -4.68 -3.57 -2.95
CA THR A 209 -4.12 -2.82 -4.08
C THR A 209 -5.18 -2.44 -5.13
N SER A 210 -6.41 -2.93 -4.96
CA SER A 210 -7.56 -2.55 -5.79
C SER A 210 -8.84 -2.56 -4.97
N MET A 211 -9.80 -1.70 -5.31
CA MET A 211 -11.10 -1.65 -4.67
C MET A 211 -12.17 -1.12 -5.61
N THR A 212 -13.43 -1.43 -5.30
CA THR A 212 -14.59 -0.93 -6.02
C THR A 212 -15.42 -0.03 -5.10
N ALA A 213 -15.97 1.04 -5.65
CA ALA A 213 -16.86 1.94 -4.93
C ALA A 213 -18.23 2.02 -5.65
N PRO A 214 -19.34 2.12 -4.92
CA PRO A 214 -20.66 2.39 -5.50
C PRO A 214 -20.72 3.81 -6.06
N PHE A 215 -21.70 4.09 -6.93
CA PHE A 215 -21.89 5.41 -7.51
C PHE A 215 -22.09 6.52 -6.46
N GLY A 216 -22.74 6.19 -5.32
CA GLY A 216 -22.97 7.14 -4.23
C GLY A 216 -21.72 7.55 -3.46
N GLY A 217 -20.56 6.98 -3.79
CA GLY A 217 -19.34 7.17 -3.03
C GLY A 217 -19.22 6.19 -1.85
N ALA A 218 -18.07 6.15 -1.24
CA ALA A 218 -17.81 5.30 -0.07
C ALA A 218 -16.56 5.77 0.66
N ALA A 219 -16.43 5.40 1.93
CA ALA A 219 -15.17 5.40 2.64
C ALA A 219 -14.52 4.00 2.53
N ALA A 220 -13.20 3.98 2.49
CA ALA A 220 -12.42 2.74 2.49
C ALA A 220 -11.11 2.93 3.24
N THR A 221 -10.51 1.84 3.68
CA THR A 221 -9.22 1.85 4.36
C THR A 221 -8.21 0.97 3.61
N VAL A 222 -6.98 1.41 3.59
CA VAL A 222 -5.84 0.67 3.05
C VAL A 222 -4.82 0.51 4.17
N THR A 223 -4.38 -0.71 4.39
CA THR A 223 -3.40 -1.05 5.43
C THR A 223 -2.00 -1.06 4.84
N ILE A 224 -1.08 -0.45 5.55
CA ILE A 224 0.36 -0.47 5.27
C ILE A 224 1.02 -1.34 6.32
N THR A 225 1.73 -2.37 5.88
CA THR A 225 2.58 -3.19 6.74
C THR A 225 4.03 -2.96 6.34
N VAL A 226 4.81 -2.55 7.32
CA VAL A 226 6.24 -2.26 7.19
C VAL A 226 6.86 -2.30 8.59
N ARG A 227 8.17 -2.45 8.71
CA ARG A 227 8.83 -2.32 10.03
C ARG A 227 8.69 -0.91 10.61
N ALA A 228 8.79 -0.79 11.92
CA ALA A 228 8.86 0.50 12.62
C ALA A 228 9.99 1.37 12.04
N GLY A 229 9.86 2.69 12.11
CA GLY A 229 10.85 3.65 11.64
C GLY A 229 10.86 3.92 10.13
N CYS A 230 10.18 3.11 9.30
CA CYS A 230 10.08 3.34 7.86
C CYS A 230 9.04 4.40 7.53
N ALA A 231 9.49 5.55 7.04
CA ALA A 231 8.62 6.64 6.62
C ALA A 231 7.96 6.35 5.27
N TRP A 232 6.71 6.80 5.11
CA TRP A 232 5.93 6.67 3.89
C TRP A 232 5.00 7.88 3.70
N THR A 233 4.53 8.05 2.48
CA THR A 233 3.54 9.07 2.10
C THR A 233 2.43 8.45 1.26
N ALA A 234 1.27 9.11 1.25
CA ALA A 234 0.15 8.78 0.39
C ALA A 234 -0.31 10.04 -0.37
N SER A 235 -0.66 9.87 -1.64
CA SER A 235 -1.18 10.95 -2.49
C SER A 235 -2.22 10.41 -3.46
N SER A 236 -3.28 11.18 -3.72
CA SER A 236 -4.29 10.83 -4.71
C SER A 236 -4.00 11.52 -6.03
N ALA A 237 -4.01 10.74 -7.12
CA ALA A 237 -3.97 11.27 -8.49
C ALA A 237 -5.37 11.62 -9.03
N SER A 238 -6.42 11.33 -8.27
CA SER A 238 -7.81 11.47 -8.72
C SER A 238 -8.56 12.46 -7.81
N PRO A 239 -9.08 13.58 -8.33
CA PRO A 239 -9.73 14.63 -7.51
C PRO A 239 -10.95 14.14 -6.71
N TRP A 240 -11.58 13.06 -7.16
CA TRP A 240 -12.76 12.47 -6.53
C TRP A 240 -12.41 11.45 -5.43
N ILE A 241 -11.12 11.16 -5.22
CA ILE A 241 -10.62 10.32 -4.13
C ILE A 241 -9.79 11.21 -3.21
N THR A 242 -10.24 11.44 -2.01
CA THR A 242 -9.52 12.22 -0.99
C THR A 242 -8.95 11.31 0.08
N ILE A 243 -7.77 11.66 0.57
CA ILE A 243 -7.17 11.01 1.74
C ILE A 243 -7.74 11.72 2.97
N ALA A 244 -8.62 11.04 3.67
CA ALA A 244 -9.28 11.58 4.87
C ALA A 244 -8.34 11.56 6.09
N SER A 245 -7.44 10.55 6.15
CA SER A 245 -6.39 10.46 7.16
C SER A 245 -5.26 9.58 6.67
N GLY A 246 -4.07 9.76 7.24
CA GLY A 246 -2.90 8.97 6.87
C GLY A 246 -2.26 9.43 5.55
N ALA A 247 -2.08 10.74 5.34
CA ALA A 247 -1.35 11.25 4.17
C ALA A 247 0.17 11.02 4.25
N ALA A 248 0.70 10.82 5.46
CA ALA A 248 2.09 10.45 5.72
C ALA A 248 2.18 9.76 7.09
N GLY A 249 3.25 9.00 7.30
CA GLY A 249 3.48 8.35 8.57
C GLY A 249 4.80 7.59 8.62
N THR A 250 5.02 6.89 9.74
CA THR A 250 6.16 6.00 9.95
C THR A 250 5.67 4.69 10.54
N GLY A 251 6.23 3.56 10.07
CA GLY A 251 5.83 2.22 10.52
C GLY A 251 4.47 1.77 10.00
N PRO A 252 3.90 0.69 10.56
CA PRO A 252 2.60 0.14 10.17
C PRO A 252 1.49 1.14 10.45
N ALA A 253 0.53 1.27 9.52
CA ALA A 253 -0.56 2.21 9.66
C ALA A 253 -1.72 1.89 8.71
N THR A 254 -2.79 2.68 8.81
CA THR A 254 -3.93 2.66 7.89
C THR A 254 -4.10 4.03 7.23
N VAL A 255 -4.42 4.03 5.96
CA VAL A 255 -4.81 5.22 5.18
C VAL A 255 -6.32 5.15 4.97
N SER A 256 -7.03 6.19 5.36
CA SER A 256 -8.47 6.31 5.12
C SER A 256 -8.73 7.12 3.85
N LEU A 257 -9.47 6.54 2.93
CA LEU A 257 -9.86 7.14 1.67
C LEU A 257 -11.35 7.47 1.69
N GLN A 258 -11.72 8.61 1.10
CA GLN A 258 -13.10 9.01 0.87
C GLN A 258 -13.31 9.21 -0.63
N MET A 259 -14.19 8.41 -1.24
CA MET A 259 -14.61 8.55 -2.63
C MET A 259 -15.88 9.39 -2.71
N ALA A 260 -15.86 10.46 -3.50
CA ALA A 260 -17.04 11.28 -3.78
C ALA A 260 -18.04 10.55 -4.67
N ALA A 261 -19.33 10.96 -4.61
CA ALA A 261 -20.36 10.42 -5.50
C ALA A 261 -20.00 10.64 -6.98
N ASN A 262 -20.35 9.67 -7.81
CA ASN A 262 -20.18 9.71 -9.26
C ASN A 262 -21.53 10.00 -9.94
N PRO A 263 -21.78 11.21 -10.44
CA PRO A 263 -23.01 11.53 -11.14
C PRO A 263 -23.05 11.05 -12.60
N GLY A 264 -21.95 10.50 -13.09
CA GLY A 264 -21.75 10.14 -14.50
C GLY A 264 -21.54 8.65 -14.75
N ASP A 265 -20.77 8.36 -15.80
CA ASP A 265 -20.40 7.00 -16.18
C ASP A 265 -19.40 6.38 -15.20
N ALA A 266 -19.22 5.05 -15.27
CA ALA A 266 -18.21 4.37 -14.50
C ALA A 266 -16.84 5.01 -14.71
N ARG A 267 -16.09 5.17 -13.62
CA ARG A 267 -14.77 5.82 -13.66
C ARG A 267 -13.74 5.04 -12.87
N SER A 268 -12.49 5.23 -13.23
CA SER A 268 -11.35 4.67 -12.52
C SER A 268 -10.42 5.77 -12.05
N GLY A 269 -9.75 5.54 -10.93
CA GLY A 269 -8.77 6.43 -10.37
C GLY A 269 -7.73 5.66 -9.57
N SER A 270 -6.74 6.36 -9.05
CA SER A 270 -5.68 5.74 -8.28
C SER A 270 -5.18 6.62 -7.15
N VAL A 271 -4.65 5.97 -6.14
CA VAL A 271 -3.94 6.56 -5.00
C VAL A 271 -2.58 5.89 -4.90
N SER A 272 -1.52 6.66 -4.77
CA SER A 272 -0.18 6.14 -4.47
C SER A 272 0.01 6.12 -2.97
N ILE A 273 0.34 4.96 -2.40
CA ILE A 273 0.56 4.76 -0.96
C ILE A 273 1.88 4.03 -0.79
N ALA A 274 2.84 4.64 -0.11
CA ALA A 274 4.19 4.07 0.08
C ALA A 274 4.82 3.60 -1.23
N GLY A 275 4.61 4.33 -2.34
CA GLY A 275 5.08 3.97 -3.69
C GLY A 275 4.26 2.89 -4.40
N THR A 276 3.27 2.28 -3.74
CA THR A 276 2.37 1.29 -4.33
C THR A 276 1.11 1.98 -4.86
N THR A 277 0.73 1.66 -6.10
CA THR A 277 -0.52 2.16 -6.69
C THR A 277 -1.71 1.32 -6.23
N VAL A 278 -2.69 1.97 -5.60
CA VAL A 278 -3.99 1.40 -5.28
C VAL A 278 -4.99 1.89 -6.30
N SER A 279 -5.59 0.98 -7.06
CA SER A 279 -6.60 1.30 -8.08
C SER A 279 -8.00 1.30 -7.48
N VAL A 280 -8.80 2.27 -7.89
CA VAL A 280 -10.20 2.40 -7.47
C VAL A 280 -11.07 2.47 -8.71
N THR A 281 -12.07 1.57 -8.81
CA THR A 281 -13.10 1.63 -9.83
C THR A 281 -14.42 2.03 -9.19
N GLN A 282 -15.12 2.99 -9.78
CA GLN A 282 -16.42 3.45 -9.26
C GLN A 282 -17.52 3.23 -10.28
N ALA A 283 -18.62 2.64 -9.80
CA ALA A 283 -19.78 2.38 -10.63
C ALA A 283 -20.39 3.66 -11.23
N ALA A 284 -21.04 3.53 -12.38
CA ALA A 284 -21.83 4.59 -12.98
C ALA A 284 -23.08 4.89 -12.14
N ALA A 285 -23.54 6.14 -12.14
CA ALA A 285 -24.84 6.48 -11.62
C ALA A 285 -25.93 5.72 -12.41
N PRO A 286 -27.03 5.28 -11.78
CA PRO A 286 -28.13 4.64 -12.47
C PRO A 286 -28.77 5.60 -13.49
N CYS A 287 -29.30 5.05 -14.59
CA CYS A 287 -30.06 5.79 -15.57
C CYS A 287 -31.49 5.97 -15.06
N THR A 288 -31.83 7.18 -14.66
CA THR A 288 -33.19 7.54 -14.27
C THR A 288 -33.82 8.37 -15.39
N PHE A 289 -34.84 7.83 -16.04
CA PHE A 289 -35.54 8.47 -17.16
C PHE A 289 -36.79 9.22 -16.68
N VAL A 290 -36.94 10.44 -17.19
CA VAL A 290 -38.17 11.23 -17.06
C VAL A 290 -38.69 11.48 -18.45
N VAL A 291 -39.94 11.05 -18.71
CA VAL A 291 -40.64 11.25 -19.99
C VAL A 291 -41.82 12.21 -19.75
N ALA A 292 -41.89 13.27 -20.51
CA ALA A 292 -42.96 14.27 -20.39
C ALA A 292 -43.34 14.86 -21.78
N PRO A 293 -44.64 15.05 -22.01
CA PRO A 293 -45.77 14.56 -21.26
C PRO A 293 -45.90 13.03 -21.32
N LEU A 294 -46.81 12.42 -20.54
CA LEU A 294 -47.12 10.98 -20.60
C LEU A 294 -48.36 10.66 -21.39
N SER A 295 -49.07 11.69 -21.90
CA SER A 295 -50.27 11.52 -22.72
C SER A 295 -50.49 12.69 -23.63
N GLN A 296 -51.21 12.46 -24.74
CA GLN A 296 -51.65 13.47 -25.67
C GLN A 296 -53.01 13.10 -26.24
N SER A 297 -53.94 14.09 -26.25
CA SER A 297 -55.20 13.99 -27.00
C SER A 297 -55.00 14.54 -28.40
N VAL A 298 -55.48 13.80 -29.41
CA VAL A 298 -55.27 14.11 -30.83
C VAL A 298 -56.63 14.21 -31.53
N PRO A 299 -56.86 15.21 -32.42
CA PRO A 299 -58.10 15.34 -33.16
C PRO A 299 -58.28 14.17 -34.15
N VAL A 300 -59.48 14.01 -34.60
CA VAL A 300 -59.87 12.94 -35.56
C VAL A 300 -59.02 12.94 -36.85
N GLY A 301 -58.63 14.10 -37.36
CA GLY A 301 -57.79 14.22 -38.55
C GLY A 301 -56.35 13.75 -38.38
N GLY A 302 -55.98 13.34 -37.19
CA GLY A 302 -54.59 13.04 -36.85
C GLY A 302 -53.80 14.29 -36.49
N ALA A 303 -52.62 14.12 -35.95
CA ALA A 303 -51.66 15.19 -35.70
C ALA A 303 -50.30 14.60 -35.35
N ALA A 304 -49.26 15.43 -35.46
CA ALA A 304 -47.93 15.12 -34.90
C ALA A 304 -47.96 15.30 -33.36
N GLY A 305 -47.18 14.49 -32.67
CA GLY A 305 -46.96 14.57 -31.27
C GLY A 305 -45.47 14.42 -30.89
N SER A 306 -45.17 14.76 -29.67
CA SER A 306 -43.85 14.59 -29.15
C SER A 306 -43.82 14.31 -27.66
N ALA A 307 -42.79 13.63 -27.21
CA ALA A 307 -42.42 13.46 -25.81
C ALA A 307 -40.95 13.71 -25.64
N THR A 308 -40.58 14.41 -24.56
CA THR A 308 -39.20 14.66 -24.18
C THR A 308 -38.74 13.60 -23.22
N VAL A 309 -37.58 12.99 -23.49
CA VAL A 309 -36.85 12.11 -22.58
C VAL A 309 -35.75 12.92 -21.93
N THR A 310 -35.76 13.01 -20.63
CA THR A 310 -34.72 13.65 -19.83
C THR A 310 -33.99 12.59 -19.03
N VAL A 311 -32.67 12.52 -19.25
CA VAL A 311 -31.77 11.57 -18.58
C VAL A 311 -30.34 12.10 -18.66
N ARG A 312 -29.44 11.63 -17.80
CA ARG A 312 -28.02 11.99 -17.89
C ARG A 312 -27.40 11.51 -19.20
N PRO A 313 -26.32 12.16 -19.68
CA PRO A 313 -25.51 11.68 -20.81
C PRO A 313 -25.07 10.21 -20.61
N GLY A 314 -24.91 9.47 -21.70
CA GLY A 314 -24.46 8.07 -21.70
C GLY A 314 -25.59 7.04 -21.45
N CYS A 315 -26.75 7.45 -20.96
CA CYS A 315 -27.90 6.55 -20.78
C CYS A 315 -28.66 6.37 -22.09
N THR A 316 -28.75 5.14 -22.58
CA THR A 316 -29.47 4.80 -23.81
C THR A 316 -30.93 4.47 -23.51
N TRP A 317 -31.82 4.80 -24.44
CA TRP A 317 -33.24 4.51 -24.39
C TRP A 317 -33.79 4.13 -25.77
N THR A 318 -34.96 3.50 -25.77
CA THR A 318 -35.70 3.12 -26.98
C THR A 318 -37.11 3.62 -26.92
N ALA A 319 -37.73 3.77 -28.08
CA ALA A 319 -39.14 4.08 -28.24
C ALA A 319 -39.78 3.10 -29.23
N SER A 320 -40.99 2.65 -28.91
CA SER A 320 -41.79 1.77 -29.75
C SER A 320 -43.25 2.11 -29.66
N SER A 321 -44.03 1.87 -30.70
CA SER A 321 -45.48 2.01 -30.72
C SER A 321 -46.16 0.64 -30.69
N SER A 322 -47.19 0.48 -29.84
CA SER A 322 -48.05 -0.69 -29.84
C SER A 322 -49.23 -0.60 -30.79
N ALA A 323 -49.44 0.59 -31.40
CA ALA A 323 -50.56 0.87 -32.25
C ALA A 323 -50.10 1.17 -33.68
N PRO A 324 -50.58 0.45 -34.71
CA PRO A 324 -50.11 0.64 -36.11
C PRO A 324 -50.50 2.02 -36.70
N TRP A 325 -51.43 2.71 -36.09
CA TRP A 325 -51.88 4.05 -36.49
C TRP A 325 -51.05 5.18 -35.81
N ILE A 326 -50.07 4.84 -34.98
CA ILE A 326 -49.12 5.79 -34.40
C ILE A 326 -47.71 5.42 -34.91
N ALA A 327 -47.15 6.20 -35.80
CA ALA A 327 -45.84 5.99 -36.36
C ALA A 327 -44.81 6.90 -35.71
N ILE A 328 -43.72 6.33 -35.18
CA ILE A 328 -42.60 7.12 -34.66
C ILE A 328 -41.86 7.71 -35.84
N THR A 329 -41.63 9.02 -35.84
CA THR A 329 -41.02 9.79 -36.94
C THR A 329 -39.60 10.26 -36.61
N SER A 330 -39.21 10.24 -35.34
CA SER A 330 -37.81 10.41 -34.88
C SER A 330 -37.05 9.11 -34.93
N ALA A 331 -35.78 9.13 -34.52
CA ALA A 331 -35.06 7.91 -34.17
C ALA A 331 -35.78 7.13 -33.06
N ALA A 332 -35.92 5.81 -33.25
CA ALA A 332 -36.55 4.92 -32.28
C ALA A 332 -35.62 4.55 -31.08
N ALA A 333 -34.42 5.12 -31.03
CA ALA A 333 -33.45 4.97 -29.95
C ALA A 333 -32.62 6.25 -29.80
N GLY A 334 -32.11 6.49 -28.59
CA GLY A 334 -31.26 7.64 -28.30
C GLY A 334 -30.32 7.39 -27.12
N SER A 335 -29.41 8.34 -26.93
CA SER A 335 -28.50 8.38 -25.80
C SER A 335 -28.50 9.77 -25.16
N GLY A 336 -28.63 9.85 -23.85
CA GLY A 336 -28.86 11.12 -23.15
C GLY A 336 -30.26 11.67 -23.39
N SER A 337 -30.50 12.92 -23.01
CA SER A 337 -31.79 13.58 -23.23
C SER A 337 -32.10 13.74 -24.74
N GLY A 338 -33.38 13.59 -25.11
CA GLY A 338 -33.84 13.65 -26.48
C GLY A 338 -35.33 13.87 -26.60
N ILE A 339 -35.80 13.96 -27.83
CA ILE A 339 -37.23 14.12 -28.14
C ILE A 339 -37.65 12.97 -29.06
N VAL A 340 -38.71 12.30 -28.71
CA VAL A 340 -39.39 11.32 -29.54
C VAL A 340 -40.56 12.04 -30.22
N THR A 341 -40.58 12.07 -31.57
CA THR A 341 -41.70 12.58 -32.34
C THR A 341 -42.45 11.44 -33.00
N PHE A 342 -43.74 11.58 -33.11
CA PHE A 342 -44.61 10.60 -33.75
C PHE A 342 -45.76 11.27 -34.54
N LEU A 343 -46.29 10.54 -35.49
CA LEU A 343 -47.45 10.95 -36.27
C LEU A 343 -48.60 10.01 -35.98
N VAL A 344 -49.75 10.59 -35.65
CA VAL A 344 -51.01 9.89 -35.45
C VAL A 344 -51.85 9.98 -36.74
N ALA A 345 -52.21 8.83 -37.30
CA ALA A 345 -53.03 8.78 -38.52
C ALA A 345 -54.48 9.20 -38.21
N GLN A 346 -55.21 9.64 -39.26
CA GLN A 346 -56.65 9.97 -39.20
C GLN A 346 -57.43 8.79 -38.60
N ASN A 347 -58.44 9.09 -37.76
CA ASN A 347 -59.39 8.11 -37.22
C ASN A 347 -60.70 8.12 -38.01
N PRO A 348 -60.98 7.15 -38.87
CA PRO A 348 -62.24 7.04 -39.56
C PRO A 348 -63.34 6.37 -38.72
N GLY A 349 -63.02 5.93 -37.52
CA GLY A 349 -63.87 5.07 -36.69
C GLY A 349 -64.20 5.64 -35.31
N PRO A 350 -64.55 4.78 -34.38
CA PRO A 350 -64.86 5.18 -32.99
C PRO A 350 -63.66 5.77 -32.28
N PRO A 351 -63.84 6.41 -31.09
CA PRO A 351 -62.76 6.89 -30.28
C PRO A 351 -61.75 5.74 -30.00
N ARG A 352 -60.48 6.02 -30.09
CA ARG A 352 -59.42 5.00 -29.91
C ARG A 352 -58.31 5.50 -29.01
N THR A 353 -57.67 4.56 -28.36
CA THR A 353 -56.48 4.78 -27.49
C THR A 353 -55.39 3.86 -27.98
N GLY A 354 -54.17 4.38 -28.07
CA GLY A 354 -52.96 3.61 -28.35
C GLY A 354 -51.84 4.06 -27.43
N THR A 355 -50.79 3.25 -27.33
CA THR A 355 -49.66 3.54 -26.44
C THR A 355 -48.33 3.48 -27.20
N LEU A 356 -47.41 4.33 -26.77
CA LEU A 356 -46.02 4.19 -27.06
C LEU A 356 -45.30 3.81 -25.77
N THR A 357 -44.25 2.99 -25.88
CA THR A 357 -43.30 2.78 -24.79
C THR A 357 -42.07 3.60 -25.09
N ILE A 358 -41.74 4.58 -24.25
CA ILE A 358 -40.60 5.51 -24.45
C ILE A 358 -39.72 5.43 -23.20
N ALA A 359 -38.50 5.01 -23.33
CA ALA A 359 -37.58 4.84 -22.22
C ALA A 359 -38.18 4.01 -21.05
N GLY A 360 -38.99 3.01 -21.36
CA GLY A 360 -39.72 2.19 -20.39
C GLY A 360 -40.97 2.80 -19.82
N ALA A 361 -41.27 4.09 -20.08
CA ALA A 361 -42.50 4.74 -19.66
C ALA A 361 -43.62 4.56 -20.71
N THR A 362 -44.85 4.40 -20.27
CA THR A 362 -46.03 4.33 -21.14
C THR A 362 -46.52 5.74 -21.45
N PHE A 363 -46.53 6.09 -22.73
CA PHE A 363 -47.16 7.31 -23.26
C PHE A 363 -48.48 6.95 -23.91
N THR A 364 -49.59 7.60 -23.54
CA THR A 364 -50.93 7.30 -24.03
C THR A 364 -51.40 8.35 -25.04
N VAL A 365 -51.83 7.90 -26.22
CA VAL A 365 -52.48 8.73 -27.25
C VAL A 365 -53.99 8.40 -27.23
N SER A 366 -54.81 9.40 -27.00
CA SER A 366 -56.27 9.30 -27.13
C SER A 366 -56.70 10.09 -28.37
N GLN A 367 -57.52 9.47 -29.22
CA GLN A 367 -58.03 10.11 -30.42
C GLN A 367 -59.54 10.09 -30.50
N ALA A 368 -60.11 11.25 -30.72
CA ALA A 368 -61.55 11.44 -30.80
C ALA A 368 -62.16 10.74 -32.05
N THR A 369 -63.44 10.51 -32.00
CA THR A 369 -64.23 10.06 -33.13
C THR A 369 -64.59 11.23 -34.04
N VAL A 370 -64.96 10.94 -35.29
CA VAL A 370 -65.61 11.90 -36.19
C VAL A 370 -66.97 12.27 -35.58
N PRO A 371 -67.28 13.57 -35.42
CA PRO A 371 -68.64 13.96 -34.98
C PRO A 371 -69.68 13.46 -35.99
N CYS A 372 -70.77 12.85 -35.47
CA CYS A 372 -71.82 12.35 -36.28
C CYS A 372 -72.78 13.48 -36.61
N PHE A 373 -72.92 13.81 -37.87
CA PHE A 373 -73.93 14.70 -38.41
C PHE A 373 -74.94 13.89 -39.21
N TYR A 374 -76.21 14.13 -38.94
CA TYR A 374 -77.32 13.37 -39.55
C TYR A 374 -78.18 14.31 -40.39
N THR A 375 -78.54 13.85 -41.54
CA THR A 375 -79.60 14.47 -42.35
C THR A 375 -80.61 13.40 -42.71
N ILE A 376 -81.92 13.79 -42.62
CA ILE A 376 -82.99 12.91 -43.01
C ILE A 376 -83.79 13.53 -44.15
N GLY A 377 -84.26 12.70 -45.11
CA GLY A 377 -85.08 13.15 -46.24
C GLY A 377 -85.99 12.08 -46.79
N PRO A 378 -87.23 12.44 -47.06
CA PRO A 378 -88.00 13.66 -46.71
C PRO A 378 -88.15 13.81 -45.18
N ARG A 379 -88.51 15.01 -44.72
CA ARG A 379 -88.82 15.29 -43.27
C ARG A 379 -90.29 15.36 -42.97
N THR A 380 -91.18 15.36 -44.03
CA THR A 380 -92.61 15.44 -43.91
C THR A 380 -93.29 14.57 -44.93
N GLN A 381 -94.47 14.04 -44.60
CA GLN A 381 -95.30 13.32 -45.51
C GLN A 381 -96.76 13.71 -45.24
N PHE A 382 -97.51 13.87 -46.31
CA PHE A 382 -99.02 14.00 -46.26
C PHE A 382 -99.56 12.66 -46.73
N ILE A 383 -100.60 12.17 -46.03
CA ILE A 383 -101.18 10.86 -46.33
C ILE A 383 -102.66 10.89 -46.10
N GLY A 384 -103.42 10.20 -46.93
CA GLY A 384 -104.86 10.06 -46.78
C GLY A 384 -105.33 9.28 -45.55
N PRO A 385 -106.66 9.30 -45.22
CA PRO A 385 -107.19 8.65 -44.06
C PRO A 385 -106.95 7.13 -44.00
N ASP A 386 -106.80 6.46 -45.15
CA ASP A 386 -106.64 4.99 -45.19
C ASP A 386 -105.25 4.55 -44.74
N GLY A 387 -104.37 5.48 -44.41
CA GLY A 387 -102.99 5.18 -44.00
C GLY A 387 -102.07 4.72 -45.17
N GLY A 388 -101.03 4.05 -44.81
CA GLY A 388 -100.02 3.55 -45.78
C GLY A 388 -98.65 3.44 -45.19
N THR A 389 -97.64 3.64 -45.99
CA THR A 389 -96.23 3.57 -45.56
C THR A 389 -95.54 4.90 -45.69
N GLY A 390 -94.65 5.22 -44.73
CA GLY A 390 -93.72 6.34 -44.82
C GLY A 390 -92.29 5.85 -44.88
N THR A 391 -91.48 6.65 -45.54
CA THR A 391 -90.05 6.33 -45.62
C THR A 391 -89.19 7.60 -45.47
N SER A 392 -88.07 7.46 -44.85
CA SER A 392 -87.05 8.51 -44.85
C SER A 392 -85.66 7.89 -44.99
N THR A 393 -84.80 8.51 -45.74
CA THR A 393 -83.43 8.16 -45.82
C THR A 393 -82.63 8.93 -44.80
N ILE A 394 -81.62 8.30 -44.27
CA ILE A 394 -80.66 8.88 -43.35
C ILE A 394 -79.33 8.94 -44.08
N THR A 395 -78.69 10.12 -44.11
CA THR A 395 -77.37 10.32 -44.60
C THR A 395 -76.50 10.78 -43.44
N THR A 396 -75.42 10.02 -43.21
CA THR A 396 -74.45 10.29 -42.10
C THR A 396 -73.13 9.67 -42.40
N GLY A 397 -72.14 9.86 -41.51
CA GLY A 397 -70.83 9.20 -41.63
C GLY A 397 -70.95 7.68 -41.51
N PRO A 398 -70.02 6.89 -42.11
CA PRO A 398 -70.09 5.43 -42.20
C PRO A 398 -70.08 4.70 -40.88
N THR A 399 -69.63 5.35 -39.79
CA THR A 399 -69.51 4.79 -38.42
C THR A 399 -70.54 5.35 -37.44
N CYS A 400 -71.44 6.22 -37.93
CA CYS A 400 -72.40 6.90 -37.09
C CYS A 400 -73.68 6.05 -36.85
N PRO A 401 -73.93 5.67 -35.63
CA PRO A 401 -75.11 4.89 -35.29
C PRO A 401 -76.40 5.79 -35.25
N TRP A 402 -77.51 5.25 -35.65
CA TRP A 402 -78.79 5.94 -35.56
C TRP A 402 -79.90 5.02 -35.07
N THR A 403 -80.91 5.64 -34.53
CA THR A 403 -82.15 5.00 -34.15
C THR A 403 -83.36 5.71 -34.76
N ALA A 404 -84.44 5.02 -34.90
CA ALA A 404 -85.76 5.58 -35.34
C ALA A 404 -86.84 5.06 -34.43
N GLU A 405 -87.71 5.99 -33.91
CA GLU A 405 -88.77 5.67 -32.96
C GLU A 405 -89.98 6.52 -33.28
N PRO A 406 -91.14 5.89 -33.49
CA PRO A 406 -92.46 6.64 -33.65
C PRO A 406 -92.89 7.21 -32.31
N ASN A 407 -93.34 8.45 -32.33
CA ASN A 407 -93.78 9.16 -31.13
C ASN A 407 -95.34 9.05 -30.89
N VAL A 408 -96.04 8.32 -31.76
CA VAL A 408 -97.50 8.12 -31.68
C VAL A 408 -97.82 6.68 -32.00
N PRO A 409 -98.81 6.06 -31.33
CA PRO A 409 -99.18 4.63 -31.43
C PRO A 409 -99.76 4.20 -32.81
N TRP A 410 -100.23 5.12 -33.62
CA TRP A 410 -100.74 4.83 -34.93
C TRP A 410 -99.67 4.88 -36.08
N ILE A 411 -98.45 5.09 -35.71
CA ILE A 411 -97.27 4.89 -36.57
C ILE A 411 -96.40 3.76 -35.97
N THR A 412 -96.09 2.77 -36.77
CA THR A 412 -95.31 1.62 -36.32
C THR A 412 -94.11 1.35 -37.30
N MET A 413 -92.94 1.01 -36.76
CA MET A 413 -91.85 0.66 -37.58
C MET A 413 -92.04 -0.70 -38.24
N ILE A 414 -91.84 -0.80 -39.57
CA ILE A 414 -91.91 -2.05 -40.34
C ILE A 414 -90.59 -2.47 -40.97
N GLY A 415 -89.57 -1.65 -40.83
CA GLY A 415 -88.13 -1.93 -41.26
C GLY A 415 -87.22 -1.85 -40.09
N LEU A 416 -85.93 -1.68 -40.40
CA LEU A 416 -84.90 -1.45 -39.38
C LEU A 416 -85.20 -0.14 -38.64
N ASN A 417 -85.16 -0.17 -37.32
CA ASN A 417 -85.26 1.00 -36.48
C ASN A 417 -83.93 1.44 -35.89
N THR A 418 -82.82 0.73 -36.20
CA THR A 418 -81.46 1.07 -35.83
C THR A 418 -80.47 0.74 -36.98
N GLY A 419 -79.37 1.49 -37.08
CA GLY A 419 -78.36 1.23 -38.10
C GLY A 419 -77.07 1.99 -37.84
N ILE A 420 -76.08 1.79 -38.67
CA ILE A 420 -74.83 2.48 -38.69
C ILE A 420 -74.55 2.96 -40.11
N GLY A 421 -74.14 4.22 -40.28
CA GLY A 421 -73.89 4.82 -41.58
C GLY A 421 -75.20 5.21 -42.28
N ASP A 422 -75.17 5.44 -43.56
CA ASP A 422 -76.37 5.75 -44.36
C ASP A 422 -77.37 4.65 -44.23
N GLY A 423 -78.67 5.05 -44.17
CA GLY A 423 -79.76 4.12 -43.96
C GLY A 423 -81.10 4.59 -44.50
N ARG A 424 -82.08 3.70 -44.34
CA ARG A 424 -83.46 3.97 -44.71
C ARG A 424 -84.38 3.41 -43.64
N VAL A 425 -85.26 4.21 -43.14
CA VAL A 425 -86.34 3.79 -42.25
C VAL A 425 -87.68 3.70 -42.98
N ILE A 426 -88.44 2.70 -42.61
CA ILE A 426 -89.82 2.46 -43.14
C ILE A 426 -90.70 2.25 -41.98
N PHE A 427 -91.88 2.92 -42.02
CA PHE A 427 -92.91 2.80 -40.96
C PHE A 427 -94.29 2.73 -41.59
N ALA A 428 -95.16 2.01 -40.93
CA ALA A 428 -96.57 1.95 -41.29
C ALA A 428 -97.34 3.05 -40.59
N ILE A 429 -98.32 3.61 -41.27
CA ILE A 429 -99.25 4.63 -40.78
C ILE A 429 -100.70 4.03 -40.81
N GLY A 430 -101.25 3.86 -39.59
CA GLY A 430 -102.53 3.24 -39.45
C GLY A 430 -103.72 4.09 -39.98
N VAL A 431 -104.82 3.45 -40.23
CA VAL A 431 -106.07 4.09 -40.68
C VAL A 431 -106.54 5.16 -39.70
N ASN A 432 -106.94 6.31 -40.18
CA ASN A 432 -107.51 7.38 -39.42
C ASN A 432 -109.05 7.37 -39.52
N LEU A 433 -109.70 7.05 -38.45
CA LEU A 433 -111.21 7.02 -38.37
C LEU A 433 -111.82 8.32 -37.80
N GLY A 434 -110.94 9.32 -37.52
CA GLY A 434 -111.40 10.60 -36.92
C GLY A 434 -110.97 11.83 -37.71
N GLY A 435 -110.78 12.95 -37.04
CA GLY A 435 -110.37 14.21 -37.63
C GLY A 435 -108.88 14.13 -38.12
N ALA A 436 -108.45 15.11 -38.90
CA ALA A 436 -107.06 15.20 -39.31
C ALA A 436 -106.08 15.18 -38.12
N ARG A 437 -105.01 14.46 -38.26
CA ARG A 437 -104.06 14.29 -37.19
C ARG A 437 -102.61 14.44 -37.66
N ILE A 438 -101.78 14.83 -36.73
CA ILE A 438 -100.29 14.94 -36.95
C ILE A 438 -99.60 14.00 -35.98
N GLY A 439 -98.66 13.22 -36.52
CA GLY A 439 -97.81 12.37 -35.76
C GLY A 439 -96.35 12.56 -36.18
N THR A 440 -95.39 12.13 -35.34
CA THR A 440 -94.03 12.28 -35.63
C THR A 440 -93.24 10.96 -35.41
N VAL A 441 -92.16 10.83 -36.11
CA VAL A 441 -91.11 9.79 -35.91
C VAL A 441 -89.81 10.52 -35.63
N THR A 442 -89.12 10.18 -34.56
CA THR A 442 -87.78 10.65 -34.28
C THR A 442 -86.81 9.73 -34.97
N ILE A 443 -86.06 10.24 -35.96
CA ILE A 443 -85.11 9.51 -36.77
C ILE A 443 -83.70 10.17 -36.60
N ALA A 444 -82.76 9.46 -36.04
CA ALA A 444 -81.40 9.99 -35.75
C ALA A 444 -81.45 11.34 -35.01
N GLY A 445 -82.35 11.47 -34.06
CA GLY A 445 -82.59 12.71 -33.30
C GLY A 445 -83.30 13.83 -34.06
N GLN A 446 -83.72 13.59 -35.28
CA GLN A 446 -84.40 14.55 -36.15
C GLN A 446 -85.90 14.16 -36.25
N THR A 447 -86.76 15.16 -36.33
CA THR A 447 -88.18 14.95 -36.44
C THR A 447 -88.64 14.75 -37.86
N TYR A 448 -89.32 13.63 -38.11
CA TYR A 448 -90.11 13.38 -39.30
C TYR A 448 -91.57 13.56 -38.95
N THR A 449 -92.31 14.35 -39.75
CA THR A 449 -93.70 14.69 -39.51
C THR A 449 -94.69 13.99 -40.47
N VAL A 450 -95.65 13.32 -39.99
CA VAL A 450 -96.77 12.73 -40.78
C VAL A 450 -98.03 13.56 -40.58
N ASN A 451 -98.57 14.12 -41.63
CA ASN A 451 -99.80 14.83 -41.64
C ASN A 451 -100.86 13.89 -42.30
N GLN A 452 -101.84 13.42 -41.54
CA GLN A 452 -102.86 12.50 -42.03
C GLN A 452 -104.23 13.17 -42.07
N ASP A 453 -104.82 13.09 -43.23
CA ASP A 453 -106.17 13.68 -43.48
C ASP A 453 -107.26 13.03 -42.64
N ALA A 454 -108.33 13.76 -42.39
CA ALA A 454 -109.58 13.28 -41.77
C ALA A 454 -110.31 12.32 -42.72
N ARG A 455 -110.96 11.34 -42.15
CA ARG A 455 -111.84 10.51 -42.95
C ARG A 455 -113.12 11.33 -43.19
N ARG A 456 -113.46 11.54 -44.46
CA ARG A 456 -114.70 12.22 -44.83
C ARG A 456 -115.93 11.32 -44.65
#